data_a6362747d33d0433c7a9d53f7a59dd99
#
_entry.id   a6362747d33d0433c7a9d53f7a59dd99
#
_cell.length_a   1.000
_cell.length_b   1.000
_cell.length_c   1.000
_cell.angle_alpha   90.00
_cell.angle_beta   90.00
_cell.angle_gamma   90.00
#
_symmetry.space_group_name_H-M   'P 1'
#
loop_
_entity.id
_entity.type
_entity.pdbx_description
1 polymer ?
#
loop_
_entity_poly.entity_id
_entity_poly.type
_entity_poly.pdbx_seq_one_letter_code
_entity_poly.pdbx_strand_id
1 'polypeptide(L)'
;MSAPKIVNFTIYGERSSGTVFLEEAITKNFNLPVIWYYDWKHFFGMYDFDAENANVSEEGNATDNTIFIGIVREPVAWLNSFSKNLQYVPACNHELTNFLNNPFYSAAVIGDQEEVIQEDVNYITKERFQNIFELRKIKNDFLLNVVRTKVKNYVLVAYEDLLNNYDNTLDQIKNAFNLVKAYDEYEKIVNHTNGTGLFTGERTIDFSCDTINDIWSKLDVAQEKRLGYHNVLKQEALEQTEADAMKAAMKAAIKSELSKLVVKNKVMHSIPSIRLDGIIRPNNQPSIVSRNYSMVSKFVNKQITNATSMLPRVEPMFRAIIGQKMVAKDKTLTQIKYKKGAFFEMR
;
A
#
# COMPACT_ATOMS: atom_id res chain seq x y z
N MET A 1 -39.47 2.12 -8.83
CA MET A 1 -38.59 2.77 -9.82
C MET A 1 -37.40 1.87 -10.00
N SER A 2 -37.02 1.52 -11.24
CA SER A 2 -35.74 0.80 -11.46
C SER A 2 -34.58 1.71 -11.10
N ALA A 3 -33.51 1.13 -10.55
CA ALA A 3 -32.29 1.88 -10.32
C ALA A 3 -31.83 2.56 -11.64
N PRO A 4 -31.28 3.78 -11.58
CA PRO A 4 -30.78 4.43 -12.79
C PRO A 4 -29.69 3.58 -13.42
N LYS A 5 -29.73 3.46 -14.73
CA LYS A 5 -28.75 2.66 -15.48
C LYS A 5 -27.44 3.44 -15.59
N ILE A 6 -26.35 2.84 -15.18
CA ILE A 6 -25.01 3.39 -15.41
C ILE A 6 -24.70 3.41 -16.91
N VAL A 7 -24.25 4.55 -17.42
CA VAL A 7 -23.95 4.75 -18.84
C VAL A 7 -22.52 5.22 -19.11
N ASN A 8 -21.83 5.75 -18.10
CA ASN A 8 -20.46 6.25 -18.23
C ASN A 8 -19.74 6.23 -16.87
N PHE A 9 -18.48 6.63 -16.87
CA PHE A 9 -17.70 6.81 -15.67
C PHE A 9 -16.73 7.98 -15.79
N THR A 10 -16.29 8.49 -14.65
CA THR A 10 -15.18 9.44 -14.52
C THR A 10 -14.16 8.95 -13.51
N ILE A 11 -12.92 9.40 -13.62
CA ILE A 11 -11.82 8.98 -12.74
C ILE A 11 -11.21 10.22 -12.09
N TYR A 12 -10.93 10.11 -10.80
CA TYR A 12 -10.12 11.06 -10.05
C TYR A 12 -8.90 10.36 -9.46
N GLY A 13 -7.75 10.85 -9.75
CA GLY A 13 -6.49 10.35 -9.20
C GLY A 13 -5.32 11.19 -9.66
N GLU A 14 -4.35 11.38 -8.78
CA GLU A 14 -3.18 12.17 -9.14
C GLU A 14 -2.33 11.45 -10.20
N ARG A 15 -1.53 12.22 -10.94
CA ARG A 15 -0.55 11.70 -11.90
C ARG A 15 0.25 10.56 -11.28
N SER A 16 0.60 9.57 -12.05
CA SER A 16 1.33 8.38 -11.60
C SER A 16 0.60 7.49 -10.58
N SER A 17 -0.68 7.73 -10.30
CA SER A 17 -1.51 6.85 -9.46
C SER A 17 -2.17 5.69 -10.20
N GLY A 18 -1.99 5.59 -11.54
CA GLY A 18 -2.55 4.48 -12.34
C GLY A 18 -3.89 4.80 -12.99
N THR A 19 -4.25 6.07 -13.16
CA THR A 19 -5.50 6.51 -13.79
C THR A 19 -5.69 5.95 -15.20
N VAL A 20 -4.63 5.92 -16.03
CA VAL A 20 -4.69 5.35 -17.39
C VAL A 20 -4.94 3.85 -17.35
N PHE A 21 -4.29 3.14 -16.42
CA PHE A 21 -4.50 1.70 -16.24
C PHE A 21 -5.95 1.38 -15.85
N LEU A 22 -6.51 2.15 -14.91
CA LEU A 22 -7.90 2.01 -14.49
C LEU A 22 -8.88 2.36 -15.63
N GLU A 23 -8.63 3.44 -16.36
CA GLU A 23 -9.45 3.88 -17.51
C GLU A 23 -9.55 2.78 -18.55
N GLU A 24 -8.43 2.21 -18.98
CA GLU A 24 -8.41 1.12 -19.92
C GLU A 24 -9.10 -0.14 -19.37
N ALA A 25 -8.85 -0.47 -18.08
CA ALA A 25 -9.47 -1.62 -17.46
C ALA A 25 -11.00 -1.54 -17.44
N ILE A 26 -11.57 -0.38 -17.12
CA ILE A 26 -13.03 -0.19 -17.10
C ILE A 26 -13.60 -0.14 -18.52
N THR A 27 -13.00 0.66 -19.39
CA THR A 27 -13.49 0.85 -20.77
C THR A 27 -13.54 -0.48 -21.52
N LYS A 28 -12.47 -1.26 -21.48
CA LYS A 28 -12.40 -2.53 -22.23
C LYS A 28 -13.28 -3.63 -21.63
N ASN A 29 -13.38 -3.68 -20.31
CA ASN A 29 -14.07 -4.80 -19.67
C ASN A 29 -15.56 -4.59 -19.45
N PHE A 30 -16.06 -3.35 -19.53
CA PHE A 30 -17.48 -3.04 -19.32
C PHE A 30 -18.12 -2.23 -20.45
N ASN A 31 -17.38 -1.91 -21.52
CA ASN A 31 -17.84 -1.06 -22.63
C ASN A 31 -18.44 0.28 -22.15
N LEU A 32 -17.92 0.82 -21.05
CA LEU A 32 -18.35 2.11 -20.53
C LEU A 32 -17.41 3.20 -21.05
N PRO A 33 -17.94 4.29 -21.62
CA PRO A 33 -17.12 5.44 -21.99
C PRO A 33 -16.69 6.24 -20.75
N VAL A 34 -15.45 6.73 -20.75
CA VAL A 34 -14.99 7.72 -19.80
C VAL A 34 -15.48 9.11 -20.19
N ILE A 35 -15.85 9.91 -19.21
CA ILE A 35 -16.22 11.31 -19.41
C ILE A 35 -15.39 12.22 -18.51
N TRP A 36 -15.13 13.45 -18.98
CA TRP A 36 -14.36 14.48 -18.27
C TRP A 36 -15.21 15.74 -17.98
N TYR A 37 -16.51 15.53 -17.88
CA TYR A 37 -17.45 16.60 -17.60
C TYR A 37 -17.32 17.18 -16.16
N TYR A 38 -16.91 16.31 -15.23
CA TYR A 38 -16.82 16.60 -13.80
C TYR A 38 -15.36 16.87 -13.35
N ASP A 39 -14.65 17.74 -13.99
CA ASP A 39 -13.20 17.97 -13.89
C ASP A 39 -12.33 16.94 -14.65
N TRP A 40 -11.09 17.35 -14.92
CA TRP A 40 -10.07 16.48 -15.47
C TRP A 40 -9.50 15.55 -14.41
N LYS A 41 -9.20 14.31 -14.78
CA LYS A 41 -8.76 13.24 -13.86
C LYS A 41 -7.67 13.60 -12.87
N HIS A 42 -6.80 14.55 -13.19
CA HIS A 42 -5.70 14.98 -12.32
C HIS A 42 -5.94 16.34 -11.66
N PHE A 43 -6.80 17.17 -12.25
CA PHE A 43 -7.09 18.55 -11.80
C PHE A 43 -8.54 18.62 -11.33
N PHE A 44 -8.83 17.93 -10.23
CA PHE A 44 -10.17 17.75 -9.71
C PHE A 44 -10.38 18.48 -8.38
N GLY A 45 -11.63 18.70 -8.02
CA GLY A 45 -12.07 19.34 -6.80
C GLY A 45 -12.62 20.75 -7.02
N MET A 46 -12.69 21.20 -8.28
CA MET A 46 -13.24 22.52 -8.64
C MET A 46 -14.69 22.45 -9.09
N TYR A 47 -15.15 21.27 -9.50
CA TYR A 47 -16.52 21.06 -9.96
C TYR A 47 -17.54 21.28 -8.84
N ASP A 48 -18.55 22.09 -9.10
CA ASP A 48 -19.61 22.41 -8.14
C ASP A 48 -20.79 21.42 -8.28
N PHE A 49 -20.72 20.32 -7.54
CA PHE A 49 -21.78 19.32 -7.49
C PHE A 49 -23.10 19.85 -6.91
N ASP A 50 -23.10 20.95 -6.18
CA ASP A 50 -24.31 21.50 -5.57
C ASP A 50 -25.07 22.41 -6.56
N ALA A 51 -24.37 23.05 -7.47
CA ALA A 51 -24.98 23.86 -8.53
C ALA A 51 -25.72 23.01 -9.58
N GLU A 52 -25.25 21.78 -9.82
CA GLU A 52 -25.82 20.89 -10.86
C GLU A 52 -27.21 20.34 -10.48
N ASN A 53 -27.53 20.21 -9.20
CA ASN A 53 -28.86 19.76 -8.77
C ASN A 53 -29.99 20.69 -9.25
N ALA A 54 -29.66 21.86 -9.82
CA ALA A 54 -30.60 22.79 -10.44
C ALA A 54 -30.74 22.62 -11.98
N ASN A 55 -29.79 21.98 -12.66
CA ASN A 55 -29.76 21.87 -14.13
C ASN A 55 -29.37 20.45 -14.58
N VAL A 56 -30.31 19.51 -14.51
CA VAL A 56 -30.13 18.18 -15.12
C VAL A 56 -30.03 18.37 -16.63
N SER A 57 -28.83 18.25 -17.20
CA SER A 57 -28.66 18.25 -18.66
C SER A 57 -29.30 16.99 -19.27
N GLU A 58 -30.04 17.17 -20.38
CA GLU A 58 -30.77 16.11 -21.07
C GLU A 58 -29.89 14.97 -21.68
N GLU A 59 -28.57 15.05 -21.54
CA GLU A 59 -27.63 14.19 -22.29
C GLU A 59 -27.03 13.00 -21.51
N GLY A 60 -27.64 12.52 -20.43
CA GLY A 60 -27.16 11.31 -19.75
C GLY A 60 -25.90 11.49 -18.88
N ASN A 61 -25.46 12.71 -18.68
CA ASN A 61 -24.33 13.06 -17.80
C ASN A 61 -24.74 13.36 -16.35
N ALA A 62 -25.92 12.88 -15.93
CA ALA A 62 -26.34 13.03 -14.54
C ALA A 62 -25.43 12.21 -13.60
N THR A 63 -25.12 12.75 -12.42
CA THR A 63 -24.34 12.06 -11.39
C THR A 63 -24.91 10.67 -11.04
N ASP A 64 -26.25 10.52 -11.17
CA ASP A 64 -26.95 9.27 -10.91
C ASP A 64 -26.63 8.15 -11.95
N ASN A 65 -26.20 8.52 -13.16
CA ASN A 65 -25.90 7.60 -14.25
C ASN A 65 -24.38 7.42 -14.47
N THR A 66 -23.57 8.13 -13.70
CA THR A 66 -22.11 8.14 -13.80
C THR A 66 -21.49 7.43 -12.60
N ILE A 67 -20.50 6.56 -12.84
CA ILE A 67 -19.63 6.05 -11.77
C ILE A 67 -18.47 7.01 -11.58
N PHE A 68 -18.25 7.46 -10.35
CA PHE A 68 -17.08 8.21 -9.95
C PHE A 68 -16.08 7.26 -9.33
N ILE A 69 -14.89 7.14 -9.91
CA ILE A 69 -13.86 6.22 -9.43
C ILE A 69 -12.64 7.02 -8.98
N GLY A 70 -12.40 7.03 -7.66
CA GLY A 70 -11.15 7.52 -7.12
C GLY A 70 -10.05 6.45 -7.26
N ILE A 71 -8.81 6.84 -7.58
CA ILE A 71 -7.68 5.94 -7.52
C ILE A 71 -6.53 6.58 -6.74
N VAL A 72 -6.00 5.81 -5.78
CA VAL A 72 -4.86 6.19 -4.95
C VAL A 72 -3.75 5.16 -5.09
N ARG A 73 -2.54 5.55 -4.74
CA ARG A 73 -1.35 4.70 -4.78
C ARG A 73 -0.51 4.91 -3.54
N GLU A 74 0.22 3.89 -3.11
CA GLU A 74 1.17 3.96 -2.01
C GLU A 74 2.11 5.16 -2.17
N PRO A 75 2.27 5.99 -1.12
CA PRO A 75 2.89 7.31 -1.25
C PRO A 75 4.33 7.28 -1.77
N VAL A 76 5.16 6.34 -1.32
CA VAL A 76 6.57 6.26 -1.77
C VAL A 76 6.65 5.78 -3.21
N ALA A 77 5.87 4.75 -3.57
CA ALA A 77 5.79 4.25 -4.94
C ALA A 77 5.18 5.28 -5.90
N TRP A 78 4.21 6.06 -5.43
CA TRP A 78 3.64 7.18 -6.18
C TRP A 78 4.69 8.25 -6.46
N LEU A 79 5.38 8.76 -5.43
CA LEU A 79 6.43 9.78 -5.57
C LEU A 79 7.60 9.29 -6.44
N ASN A 80 8.03 8.04 -6.24
CA ASN A 80 9.09 7.43 -7.07
C ASN A 80 8.70 7.33 -8.56
N SER A 81 7.43 7.07 -8.84
CA SER A 81 6.94 7.05 -10.23
C SER A 81 6.73 8.45 -10.77
N PHE A 82 6.24 9.38 -9.97
CA PHE A 82 5.95 10.73 -10.39
C PHE A 82 7.23 11.54 -10.64
N SER A 83 8.25 11.40 -9.79
CA SER A 83 9.56 12.06 -9.99
C SER A 83 10.30 11.61 -11.25
N LYS A 84 9.91 10.46 -11.82
CA LYS A 84 10.46 9.97 -13.11
C LYS A 84 9.60 10.34 -14.32
N ASN A 85 8.37 10.74 -14.09
CA ASN A 85 7.42 11.11 -15.13
C ASN A 85 6.79 12.46 -14.81
N LEU A 86 7.58 13.51 -15.01
CA LEU A 86 7.30 14.89 -14.60
C LEU A 86 6.30 15.61 -15.52
N GLN A 87 5.30 14.90 -16.02
CA GLN A 87 4.26 15.50 -16.86
C GLN A 87 3.53 16.61 -16.10
N TYR A 88 3.46 17.77 -16.71
CA TYR A 88 2.89 19.00 -16.13
C TYR A 88 3.58 19.49 -14.86
N VAL A 89 4.79 19.06 -14.57
CA VAL A 89 5.61 19.60 -13.49
C VAL A 89 6.49 20.71 -14.08
N PRO A 90 6.48 21.93 -13.51
CA PRO A 90 7.33 23.01 -14.03
C PRO A 90 8.82 22.68 -13.90
N ALA A 91 9.62 23.16 -14.86
CA ALA A 91 11.04 22.82 -14.97
C ALA A 91 11.84 23.12 -13.69
N CYS A 92 11.47 24.15 -12.94
CA CYS A 92 12.10 24.50 -11.67
C CYS A 92 11.95 23.43 -10.58
N ASN A 93 10.99 22.51 -10.73
CA ASN A 93 10.70 21.42 -9.80
C ASN A 93 11.16 20.05 -10.33
N HIS A 94 11.99 19.97 -11.37
CA HIS A 94 12.44 18.68 -11.90
C HIS A 94 13.51 18.00 -11.04
N GLU A 95 14.31 18.76 -10.28
CA GLU A 95 15.24 18.19 -9.30
C GLU A 95 14.46 17.60 -8.10
N LEU A 96 14.83 16.41 -7.64
CA LEU A 96 14.09 15.68 -6.59
C LEU A 96 13.87 16.53 -5.32
N THR A 97 14.89 17.27 -4.89
CA THR A 97 14.78 18.14 -3.70
C THR A 97 13.73 19.23 -3.92
N ASN A 98 13.72 19.85 -5.10
CA ASN A 98 12.74 20.87 -5.47
C ASN A 98 11.36 20.29 -5.62
N PHE A 99 11.23 19.13 -6.27
CA PHE A 99 9.99 18.39 -6.43
C PHE A 99 9.31 18.08 -5.10
N LEU A 100 10.10 17.70 -4.09
CA LEU A 100 9.58 17.33 -2.77
C LEU A 100 9.28 18.52 -1.85
N ASN A 101 9.95 19.68 -2.04
CA ASN A 101 9.92 20.73 -1.02
C ASN A 101 9.39 22.09 -1.50
N ASN A 102 9.45 22.35 -2.82
CA ASN A 102 9.00 23.64 -3.35
C ASN A 102 7.46 23.71 -3.42
N PRO A 103 6.91 24.92 -3.53
CA PRO A 103 5.51 25.11 -3.90
C PRO A 103 5.17 24.31 -5.15
N PHE A 104 4.08 23.53 -5.08
CA PHE A 104 3.67 22.65 -6.15
C PHE A 104 2.50 23.25 -6.92
N TYR A 105 2.64 23.26 -8.24
CA TYR A 105 1.61 23.64 -9.19
C TYR A 105 1.86 22.90 -10.50
N SER A 106 0.88 22.89 -11.38
CA SER A 106 1.01 22.29 -12.70
C SER A 106 1.18 23.34 -13.77
N ALA A 107 2.03 23.02 -14.77
CA ALA A 107 2.24 23.86 -15.93
C ALA A 107 2.27 23.02 -17.20
N ALA A 108 1.74 23.57 -18.28
CA ALA A 108 1.85 23.01 -19.62
C ALA A 108 2.87 23.80 -20.44
N VAL A 109 3.63 23.12 -21.27
CA VAL A 109 4.50 23.80 -22.24
C VAL A 109 3.70 24.05 -23.51
N ILE A 110 3.48 25.31 -23.84
CA ILE A 110 2.79 25.75 -25.06
C ILE A 110 3.79 26.57 -25.90
N GLY A 111 4.26 25.96 -26.99
CA GLY A 111 5.40 26.51 -27.72
C GLY A 111 6.67 26.46 -26.87
N ASP A 112 7.29 27.64 -26.65
CA ASP A 112 8.50 27.77 -25.82
C ASP A 112 8.23 28.34 -24.41
N GLN A 113 6.97 28.43 -24.01
CA GLN A 113 6.57 29.01 -22.71
C GLN A 113 5.88 28.01 -21.82
N GLU A 114 6.16 28.09 -20.50
CA GLU A 114 5.39 27.41 -19.48
C GLU A 114 4.16 28.22 -19.11
N GLU A 115 2.98 27.65 -19.29
CA GLU A 115 1.72 28.21 -18.85
C GLU A 115 1.18 27.44 -17.64
N VAL A 116 0.83 28.17 -16.58
CA VAL A 116 0.31 27.57 -15.34
C VAL A 116 -1.11 27.06 -15.58
N ILE A 117 -1.35 25.81 -15.21
CA ILE A 117 -2.69 25.21 -15.20
C ILE A 117 -3.42 25.73 -13.96
N GLN A 118 -4.40 26.59 -14.18
CA GLN A 118 -5.11 27.30 -13.10
C GLN A 118 -6.06 26.38 -12.31
N GLU A 119 -6.48 25.28 -12.91
CA GLU A 119 -7.39 24.30 -12.32
C GLU A 119 -6.70 23.37 -11.31
N ASP A 120 -5.36 23.28 -11.34
CA ASP A 120 -4.60 22.44 -10.39
C ASP A 120 -4.19 23.23 -9.15
N VAL A 121 -5.19 23.52 -8.33
CA VAL A 121 -5.04 24.29 -7.09
C VAL A 121 -5.71 23.55 -5.92
N ASN A 122 -5.38 23.99 -4.72
CA ASN A 122 -6.07 23.54 -3.52
C ASN A 122 -7.55 23.97 -3.61
N TYR A 123 -8.47 23.04 -3.68
CA TYR A 123 -9.89 23.30 -3.90
C TYR A 123 -10.53 24.10 -2.73
N ILE A 124 -9.90 24.10 -1.53
CA ILE A 124 -10.36 24.83 -0.35
C ILE A 124 -9.91 26.29 -0.42
N THR A 125 -8.61 26.55 -0.61
CA THR A 125 -8.01 27.87 -0.56
C THR A 125 -7.99 28.60 -1.92
N LYS A 126 -8.12 27.85 -3.02
CA LYS A 126 -7.95 28.31 -4.41
C LYS A 126 -6.53 28.79 -4.73
N GLU A 127 -5.57 28.40 -3.90
CA GLU A 127 -4.15 28.75 -4.05
C GLU A 127 -3.32 27.54 -4.51
N ARG A 128 -2.08 27.77 -4.90
CA ARG A 128 -1.11 26.73 -5.19
C ARG A 128 -0.82 25.91 -3.92
N PHE A 129 -0.51 24.65 -4.10
CA PHE A 129 -0.09 23.81 -2.98
C PHE A 129 1.29 24.26 -2.46
N GLN A 130 1.47 24.24 -1.14
CA GLN A 130 2.75 24.59 -0.52
C GLN A 130 3.88 23.60 -0.92
N ASN A 131 3.52 22.37 -1.20
CA ASN A 131 4.42 21.31 -1.69
C ASN A 131 3.60 20.11 -2.19
N ILE A 132 4.29 19.08 -2.68
CA ILE A 132 3.69 17.84 -3.18
C ILE A 132 2.91 17.06 -2.10
N PHE A 133 3.28 17.20 -0.83
CA PHE A 133 2.61 16.51 0.28
C PHE A 133 1.27 17.17 0.61
N GLU A 134 1.19 18.50 0.54
CA GLU A 134 -0.10 19.19 0.66
C GLU A 134 -1.02 18.85 -0.51
N LEU A 135 -0.50 18.84 -1.75
CA LEU A 135 -1.27 18.38 -2.91
C LEU A 135 -1.88 17.00 -2.64
N ARG A 136 -1.06 16.03 -2.22
CA ARG A 136 -1.54 14.69 -1.91
C ARG A 136 -2.61 14.69 -0.82
N LYS A 137 -2.36 15.40 0.28
CA LYS A 137 -3.28 15.50 1.41
C LYS A 137 -4.63 16.06 0.97
N ILE A 138 -4.64 17.15 0.24
CA ILE A 138 -5.87 17.84 -0.19
C ILE A 138 -6.65 17.00 -1.21
N LYS A 139 -5.95 16.40 -2.19
CA LYS A 139 -6.61 15.54 -3.18
C LYS A 139 -7.13 14.24 -2.57
N ASN A 140 -6.39 13.62 -1.68
CA ASN A 140 -6.88 12.46 -0.95
C ASN A 140 -8.05 12.82 -0.02
N ASP A 141 -8.04 14.01 0.60
CA ASP A 141 -9.18 14.48 1.40
C ASP A 141 -10.44 14.61 0.55
N PHE A 142 -10.31 15.19 -0.65
CA PHE A 142 -11.41 15.27 -1.60
C PHE A 142 -11.99 13.88 -1.93
N LEU A 143 -11.14 12.90 -2.23
CA LEU A 143 -11.56 11.54 -2.53
C LEU A 143 -12.22 10.85 -1.32
N LEU A 144 -11.64 11.00 -0.12
CA LEU A 144 -12.11 10.33 1.08
C LEU A 144 -13.38 10.95 1.68
N ASN A 145 -13.51 12.26 1.60
CA ASN A 145 -14.50 13.00 2.42
C ASN A 145 -15.47 13.84 1.59
N VAL A 146 -15.11 14.31 0.40
CA VAL A 146 -15.94 15.24 -0.38
C VAL A 146 -16.72 14.51 -1.46
N VAL A 147 -16.06 13.99 -2.50
CA VAL A 147 -16.77 13.42 -3.65
C VAL A 147 -17.75 12.33 -3.23
N ARG A 148 -17.35 11.47 -2.31
CA ARG A 148 -18.20 10.38 -1.79
C ARG A 148 -19.51 10.85 -1.15
N THR A 149 -19.60 12.12 -0.71
CA THR A 149 -20.83 12.68 -0.13
C THR A 149 -21.70 13.38 -1.16
N LYS A 150 -21.15 13.67 -2.34
CA LYS A 150 -21.80 14.46 -3.39
C LYS A 150 -22.43 13.61 -4.48
N VAL A 151 -21.95 12.37 -4.65
CA VAL A 151 -22.41 11.48 -5.72
C VAL A 151 -22.88 10.13 -5.17
N LYS A 152 -23.82 9.48 -5.84
CA LYS A 152 -24.37 8.19 -5.40
C LYS A 152 -23.48 7.01 -5.76
N ASN A 153 -22.86 7.05 -6.92
CA ASN A 153 -22.11 5.94 -7.47
C ASN A 153 -20.61 6.24 -7.34
N TYR A 154 -20.05 6.00 -6.17
CA TYR A 154 -18.64 6.25 -5.88
C TYR A 154 -17.92 4.99 -5.41
N VAL A 155 -16.70 4.82 -5.88
CA VAL A 155 -15.76 3.80 -5.40
C VAL A 155 -14.35 4.37 -5.35
N LEU A 156 -13.59 4.01 -4.32
CA LEU A 156 -12.17 4.34 -4.21
C LEU A 156 -11.35 3.05 -4.34
N VAL A 157 -10.39 3.04 -5.25
CA VAL A 157 -9.56 1.89 -5.62
C VAL A 157 -8.10 2.17 -5.28
N ALA A 158 -7.42 1.23 -4.67
CA ALA A 158 -5.96 1.26 -4.56
C ALA A 158 -5.34 0.72 -5.85
N TYR A 159 -4.33 1.43 -6.38
CA TYR A 159 -3.57 0.97 -7.54
C TYR A 159 -3.01 -0.44 -7.36
N GLU A 160 -2.55 -0.74 -6.15
CA GLU A 160 -1.97 -2.03 -5.78
C GLU A 160 -2.99 -3.16 -5.86
N ASP A 161 -4.25 -2.91 -5.53
CA ASP A 161 -5.33 -3.91 -5.66
C ASP A 161 -5.67 -4.15 -7.12
N LEU A 162 -5.77 -3.08 -7.92
CA LEU A 162 -5.98 -3.21 -9.37
C LEU A 162 -4.83 -3.98 -10.04
N LEU A 163 -3.60 -3.78 -9.58
CA LEU A 163 -2.43 -4.44 -10.14
C LEU A 163 -2.31 -5.91 -9.72
N ASN A 164 -2.51 -6.22 -8.44
CA ASN A 164 -2.22 -7.53 -7.86
C ASN A 164 -3.44 -8.45 -7.76
N ASN A 165 -4.65 -7.88 -7.77
CA ASN A 165 -5.93 -8.57 -7.62
C ASN A 165 -6.93 -8.13 -8.70
N TYR A 166 -6.46 -7.98 -9.92
CA TYR A 166 -7.19 -7.38 -11.05
C TYR A 166 -8.62 -7.87 -11.20
N ASP A 167 -8.81 -9.19 -11.35
CA ASP A 167 -10.13 -9.78 -11.57
C ASP A 167 -11.08 -9.54 -10.39
N ASN A 168 -10.58 -9.71 -9.19
CA ASN A 168 -11.37 -9.47 -7.97
C ASN A 168 -11.75 -7.99 -7.83
N THR A 169 -10.85 -7.06 -8.16
CA THR A 169 -11.12 -5.62 -8.13
C THR A 169 -12.19 -5.26 -9.14
N LEU A 170 -12.11 -5.78 -10.37
CA LEU A 170 -13.14 -5.56 -11.38
C LEU A 170 -14.48 -6.23 -11.03
N ASP A 171 -14.47 -7.43 -10.42
CA ASP A 171 -15.69 -8.07 -9.92
C ASP A 171 -16.37 -7.26 -8.81
N GLN A 172 -15.59 -6.64 -7.91
CA GLN A 172 -16.15 -5.76 -6.89
C GLN A 172 -16.84 -4.54 -7.54
N ILE A 173 -16.17 -3.86 -8.48
CA ILE A 173 -16.75 -2.72 -9.23
C ILE A 173 -18.02 -3.17 -9.98
N LYS A 174 -17.94 -4.28 -10.72
CA LYS A 174 -19.06 -4.86 -11.43
C LYS A 174 -20.28 -5.09 -10.52
N ASN A 175 -20.06 -5.73 -9.39
CA ASN A 175 -21.14 -6.10 -8.49
C ASN A 175 -21.73 -4.86 -7.77
N ALA A 176 -20.88 -3.87 -7.42
CA ALA A 176 -21.33 -2.64 -6.79
C ALA A 176 -22.31 -1.83 -7.67
N PHE A 177 -22.04 -1.81 -8.97
CA PHE A 177 -22.80 -0.98 -9.92
C PHE A 177 -23.63 -1.79 -10.92
N ASN A 178 -23.79 -3.10 -10.73
CA ASN A 178 -24.52 -4.02 -11.59
C ASN A 178 -24.08 -3.92 -13.07
N LEU A 179 -22.77 -3.83 -13.29
CA LEU A 179 -22.22 -3.73 -14.63
C LEU A 179 -22.26 -5.08 -15.35
N VAL A 180 -22.33 -5.02 -16.67
CA VAL A 180 -22.25 -6.20 -17.53
C VAL A 180 -20.83 -6.29 -18.10
N LYS A 181 -20.22 -7.46 -18.00
CA LYS A 181 -18.92 -7.71 -18.62
C LYS A 181 -19.04 -7.65 -20.14
N ALA A 182 -18.04 -7.08 -20.79
CA ALA A 182 -17.93 -7.06 -22.25
C ALA A 182 -17.63 -8.45 -22.82
N TYR A 183 -16.90 -9.27 -22.05
CA TYR A 183 -16.45 -10.62 -22.43
C TYR A 183 -16.62 -11.59 -21.27
N ASP A 184 -16.53 -12.89 -21.53
CA ASP A 184 -16.64 -13.94 -20.49
C ASP A 184 -15.50 -13.82 -19.45
N GLU A 185 -14.29 -13.53 -19.91
CA GLU A 185 -13.14 -13.28 -19.06
C GLU A 185 -12.70 -11.81 -19.13
N TYR A 186 -12.04 -11.31 -18.08
CA TYR A 186 -11.50 -9.96 -18.09
C TYR A 186 -10.26 -9.86 -18.99
N GLU A 187 -10.29 -8.88 -19.90
CA GLU A 187 -9.11 -8.50 -20.69
C GLU A 187 -8.08 -7.85 -19.78
N LYS A 188 -6.88 -8.43 -19.75
CA LYS A 188 -5.77 -7.90 -18.97
C LYS A 188 -5.10 -6.75 -19.70
N ILE A 189 -4.92 -5.66 -19.01
CA ILE A 189 -4.15 -4.52 -19.50
C ILE A 189 -2.69 -4.75 -19.14
N VAL A 190 -1.86 -5.04 -20.12
CA VAL A 190 -0.45 -5.38 -19.90
C VAL A 190 0.53 -4.27 -20.24
N ASN A 191 0.14 -3.32 -21.10
CA ASN A 191 1.01 -2.24 -21.57
C ASN A 191 0.42 -0.87 -21.25
N HIS A 192 1.29 0.11 -21.00
CA HIS A 192 0.89 1.52 -21.04
C HIS A 192 0.44 1.89 -22.47
N THR A 193 -0.58 2.74 -22.57
CA THR A 193 -1.11 3.27 -23.85
C THR A 193 -0.04 3.85 -24.78
N ASN A 194 1.06 4.34 -24.21
CA ASN A 194 2.17 4.92 -24.98
C ASN A 194 3.20 3.88 -25.45
N GLY A 195 2.94 2.59 -25.27
CA GLY A 195 3.84 1.50 -25.68
C GLY A 195 5.19 1.45 -24.96
N THR A 196 5.37 2.26 -23.90
CA THR A 196 6.68 2.47 -23.27
C THR A 196 6.93 1.62 -22.02
N GLY A 197 6.01 0.75 -21.62
CA GLY A 197 6.21 -0.08 -20.45
C GLY A 197 5.09 -1.05 -20.16
N LEU A 198 5.41 -2.05 -19.37
CA LEU A 198 4.47 -3.03 -18.83
C LEU A 198 3.90 -2.53 -17.51
N PHE A 199 2.61 -2.78 -17.26
CA PHE A 199 2.05 -2.69 -15.91
C PHE A 199 2.52 -3.91 -15.10
N THR A 200 3.76 -3.89 -14.63
CA THR A 200 4.33 -4.97 -13.81
C THR A 200 4.24 -4.61 -12.34
N GLY A 201 3.96 -5.61 -11.49
CA GLY A 201 3.89 -5.45 -10.03
C GLY A 201 5.22 -5.15 -9.35
N GLU A 202 6.34 -5.29 -10.07
CA GLU A 202 7.68 -5.10 -9.54
C GLU A 202 8.27 -3.79 -10.04
N ARG A 203 8.24 -2.77 -9.17
CA ARG A 203 8.96 -1.52 -9.41
C ARG A 203 10.00 -1.31 -8.32
N THR A 204 11.23 -1.08 -8.74
CA THR A 204 12.30 -0.67 -7.83
C THR A 204 11.98 0.72 -7.29
N ILE A 205 12.06 0.87 -5.97
CA ILE A 205 12.06 2.18 -5.32
C ILE A 205 13.51 2.66 -5.30
N ASP A 206 13.79 3.79 -5.96
CA ASP A 206 15.16 4.32 -6.07
C ASP A 206 15.50 5.28 -4.91
N PHE A 207 14.56 5.50 -4.00
CA PHE A 207 14.79 6.33 -2.83
C PHE A 207 15.58 5.58 -1.76
N SER A 208 16.51 6.27 -1.12
CA SER A 208 17.21 5.76 0.06
C SER A 208 16.24 5.59 1.25
N CYS A 209 16.62 4.77 2.23
CA CYS A 209 15.84 4.63 3.47
C CYS A 209 15.63 5.98 4.18
N ASP A 210 16.63 6.87 4.15
CA ASP A 210 16.51 8.21 4.73
C ASP A 210 15.49 9.06 3.98
N THR A 211 15.50 9.02 2.64
CA THR A 211 14.51 9.71 1.82
C THR A 211 13.11 9.18 2.07
N ILE A 212 12.93 7.87 2.20
CA ILE A 212 11.63 7.25 2.51
C ILE A 212 11.14 7.70 3.89
N ASN A 213 12.01 7.74 4.90
CA ASN A 213 11.65 8.22 6.23
C ASN A 213 11.30 9.71 6.23
N ASP A 214 12.02 10.53 5.46
CA ASP A 214 11.71 11.96 5.28
C ASP A 214 10.35 12.14 4.62
N ILE A 215 10.04 11.40 3.54
CA ILE A 215 8.73 11.40 2.90
C ILE A 215 7.63 11.09 3.93
N TRP A 216 7.76 9.99 4.67
CA TRP A 216 6.76 9.60 5.68
C TRP A 216 6.62 10.60 6.83
N SER A 217 7.67 11.37 7.13
CA SER A 217 7.60 12.43 8.14
C SER A 217 6.75 13.64 7.72
N LYS A 218 6.60 13.85 6.41
CA LYS A 218 5.86 14.98 5.80
C LYS A 218 4.42 14.63 5.40
N LEU A 219 4.09 13.34 5.34
CA LEU A 219 2.75 12.85 5.00
C LEU A 219 1.77 13.02 6.18
N ASP A 220 0.49 13.15 5.87
CA ASP A 220 -0.60 12.97 6.85
C ASP A 220 -0.78 11.47 7.12
N VAL A 221 -0.05 10.98 8.13
CA VAL A 221 -0.02 9.54 8.48
C VAL A 221 -1.40 9.00 8.85
N ALA A 222 -2.28 9.82 9.42
CA ALA A 222 -3.64 9.41 9.75
C ALA A 222 -4.48 9.19 8.48
N GLN A 223 -4.34 10.08 7.50
CA GLN A 223 -4.99 9.93 6.21
C GLN A 223 -4.44 8.74 5.43
N GLU A 224 -3.11 8.56 5.38
CA GLU A 224 -2.48 7.40 4.71
C GLU A 224 -2.94 6.07 5.32
N LYS A 225 -3.08 5.99 6.65
CA LYS A 225 -3.64 4.80 7.32
C LYS A 225 -5.08 4.52 6.92
N ARG A 226 -5.91 5.54 6.73
CA ARG A 226 -7.28 5.36 6.22
C ARG A 226 -7.28 4.81 4.79
N LEU A 227 -6.25 5.13 4.00
CA LEU A 227 -6.01 4.58 2.66
C LEU A 227 -5.33 3.20 2.66
N GLY A 228 -5.09 2.62 3.85
CA GLY A 228 -4.43 1.31 3.99
C GLY A 228 -2.91 1.35 3.93
N TYR A 229 -2.30 2.55 3.88
CA TYR A 229 -0.84 2.71 3.75
C TYR A 229 -0.15 2.99 5.09
N HIS A 230 1.06 2.47 5.24
CA HIS A 230 1.88 2.68 6.43
C HIS A 230 3.36 2.62 6.08
N ASN A 231 4.21 3.23 6.91
CA ASN A 231 5.66 3.19 6.73
C ASN A 231 6.20 1.80 7.00
N VAL A 232 6.48 1.04 5.95
CA VAL A 232 6.98 -0.34 6.03
C VAL A 232 8.30 -0.42 6.78
N LEU A 233 9.23 0.54 6.58
CA LEU A 233 10.52 0.56 7.29
C LEU A 233 10.35 0.71 8.80
N LYS A 234 9.42 1.57 9.25
CA LYS A 234 9.12 1.72 10.69
C LYS A 234 8.44 0.49 11.25
N GLN A 235 7.55 -0.14 10.49
CA GLN A 235 6.88 -1.35 10.91
C GLN A 235 7.87 -2.51 11.04
N GLU A 236 8.75 -2.72 10.08
CA GLU A 236 9.80 -3.75 10.13
C GLU A 236 10.76 -3.52 11.32
N ALA A 237 11.15 -2.27 11.58
CA ALA A 237 11.98 -1.92 12.73
C ALA A 237 11.26 -2.22 14.06
N LEU A 238 9.96 -1.93 14.15
CA LEU A 238 9.15 -2.23 15.34
C LEU A 238 9.02 -3.74 15.54
N GLU A 239 8.66 -4.48 14.50
CA GLU A 239 8.56 -5.95 14.53
C GLU A 239 9.90 -6.60 14.93
N GLN A 240 11.04 -6.06 14.46
CA GLN A 240 12.37 -6.53 14.86
C GLN A 240 12.65 -6.24 16.34
N THR A 241 12.30 -5.06 16.83
CA THR A 241 12.48 -4.67 18.24
C THR A 241 11.63 -5.56 19.16
N GLU A 242 10.36 -5.81 18.80
CA GLU A 242 9.47 -6.72 19.54
C GLU A 242 10.01 -8.15 19.56
N ALA A 243 10.51 -8.63 18.41
CA ALA A 243 11.11 -9.96 18.30
C ALA A 243 12.37 -10.09 19.18
N ASP A 244 13.20 -9.04 19.26
CA ASP A 244 14.40 -9.04 20.09
C ASP A 244 14.06 -8.93 21.57
N ALA A 245 13.07 -8.13 21.94
CA ALA A 245 12.52 -8.07 23.31
C ALA A 245 11.95 -9.44 23.75
N MET A 246 11.19 -10.09 22.87
CA MET A 246 10.64 -11.43 23.13
C MET A 246 11.73 -12.48 23.31
N LYS A 247 12.80 -12.45 22.49
CA LYS A 247 13.98 -13.32 22.64
C LYS A 247 14.69 -13.08 23.98
N ALA A 248 14.85 -11.82 24.38
CA ALA A 248 15.47 -11.46 25.66
C ALA A 248 14.63 -11.99 26.84
N ALA A 249 13.30 -11.77 26.82
CA ALA A 249 12.39 -12.27 27.82
C ALA A 249 12.43 -13.80 27.92
N MET A 250 12.45 -14.49 26.78
CA MET A 250 12.56 -15.94 26.72
C MET A 250 13.89 -16.46 27.29
N LYS A 251 15.03 -15.82 26.95
CA LYS A 251 16.34 -16.16 27.56
C LYS A 251 16.31 -15.99 29.07
N ALA A 252 15.69 -14.92 29.57
CA ALA A 252 15.56 -14.67 31.00
C ALA A 252 14.69 -15.73 31.68
N ALA A 253 13.57 -16.12 31.09
CA ALA A 253 12.68 -17.15 31.61
C ALA A 253 13.38 -18.53 31.68
N ILE A 254 14.07 -18.94 30.60
CA ILE A 254 14.86 -20.19 30.56
C ILE A 254 15.95 -20.16 31.64
N LYS A 255 16.69 -19.06 31.79
CA LYS A 255 17.73 -18.92 32.81
C LYS A 255 17.12 -19.02 34.23
N SER A 256 15.96 -18.42 34.46
CA SER A 256 15.23 -18.50 35.73
C SER A 256 14.82 -19.93 36.05
N GLU A 257 14.24 -20.65 35.08
CA GLU A 257 13.82 -22.05 35.30
C GLU A 257 15.01 -22.99 35.49
N LEU A 258 16.09 -22.83 34.73
CA LEU A 258 17.34 -23.58 34.93
C LEU A 258 17.94 -23.34 36.32
N SER A 259 17.95 -22.09 36.82
CA SER A 259 18.44 -21.79 38.16
C SER A 259 17.57 -22.44 39.24
N LYS A 260 16.24 -22.49 39.08
CA LYS A 260 15.36 -23.21 40.02
C LYS A 260 15.62 -24.72 40.00
N LEU A 261 15.90 -25.31 38.84
CA LEU A 261 16.25 -26.72 38.72
C LEU A 261 17.59 -27.06 39.36
N VAL A 262 18.60 -26.19 39.22
CA VAL A 262 19.91 -26.33 39.84
C VAL A 262 19.81 -26.25 41.36
N VAL A 263 18.99 -25.35 41.90
CA VAL A 263 18.77 -25.21 43.34
C VAL A 263 18.01 -26.44 43.94
N LYS A 264 17.06 -27.03 43.17
CA LYS A 264 16.28 -28.18 43.62
C LYS A 264 17.05 -29.50 43.61
N ASN A 265 18.00 -29.66 42.66
CA ASN A 265 18.76 -30.90 42.48
C ASN A 265 20.25 -30.67 42.79
N LYS A 266 20.67 -31.00 44.03
CA LYS A 266 22.08 -31.07 44.47
C LYS A 266 22.96 -32.04 43.62
N VAL A 267 22.53 -32.49 42.45
CA VAL A 267 23.16 -33.57 41.67
C VAL A 267 23.49 -33.14 40.24
N MET A 268 23.65 -31.87 39.90
CA MET A 268 24.02 -31.51 38.51
C MET A 268 25.41 -30.89 38.38
N HIS A 269 26.46 -31.69 38.64
CA HIS A 269 27.84 -31.31 38.31
C HIS A 269 28.23 -31.64 36.83
N SER A 270 27.34 -31.97 35.93
CA SER A 270 27.65 -32.36 34.54
C SER A 270 26.66 -31.94 33.46
N ILE A 271 26.13 -30.69 33.53
CA ILE A 271 25.49 -30.17 32.31
C ILE A 271 26.54 -29.37 31.55
N PRO A 272 26.89 -29.77 30.28
CA PRO A 272 27.74 -28.93 29.44
C PRO A 272 27.06 -27.56 29.30
N SER A 273 27.84 -26.49 29.42
CA SER A 273 27.35 -25.13 29.19
C SER A 273 26.76 -25.05 27.77
N ILE A 274 25.45 -24.98 27.68
CA ILE A 274 24.74 -24.80 26.40
C ILE A 274 25.03 -23.35 26.00
N ARG A 275 25.90 -23.15 25.01
CA ARG A 275 26.09 -21.85 24.39
C ARG A 275 24.83 -21.52 23.59
N LEU A 276 23.90 -20.81 24.21
CA LEU A 276 22.68 -20.31 23.60
C LEU A 276 22.98 -19.38 22.40
N ASP A 277 24.17 -18.79 22.37
CA ASP A 277 24.62 -17.90 21.30
C ASP A 277 24.70 -18.61 19.92
N GLY A 278 24.95 -19.93 19.91
CA GLY A 278 24.95 -20.73 18.67
C GLY A 278 23.55 -21.03 18.13
N ILE A 279 22.51 -20.93 18.97
CA ILE A 279 21.12 -21.27 18.59
C ILE A 279 20.45 -20.07 17.92
N ILE A 280 20.93 -18.85 18.15
CA ILE A 280 20.25 -17.61 17.76
C ILE A 280 21.06 -16.77 16.76
N ARG A 281 22.15 -17.29 16.18
CA ARG A 281 22.83 -16.56 15.10
C ARG A 281 22.04 -16.69 13.78
N PRO A 282 21.68 -15.55 13.17
CA PRO A 282 21.12 -15.57 11.83
C PRO A 282 22.25 -15.79 10.82
N ASN A 283 22.43 -16.99 10.32
CA ASN A 283 23.31 -17.25 9.18
C ASN A 283 22.52 -17.76 7.98
N ASN A 284 22.81 -17.15 6.84
CA ASN A 284 22.13 -17.22 5.56
C ASN A 284 22.26 -18.56 4.79
N GLN A 285 22.22 -19.74 5.46
CA GLN A 285 22.19 -21.00 4.74
C GLN A 285 21.09 -21.94 5.25
N PRO A 286 20.11 -22.30 4.39
CA PRO A 286 18.95 -23.14 4.78
C PRO A 286 19.34 -24.57 5.19
N SER A 287 20.44 -25.10 4.67
CA SER A 287 20.86 -26.49 4.89
C SER A 287 21.45 -26.75 6.29
N ILE A 288 22.00 -25.73 6.95
CA ILE A 288 22.58 -25.86 8.30
C ILE A 288 21.51 -25.72 9.36
N VAL A 289 20.51 -24.89 9.11
CA VAL A 289 19.41 -24.64 10.05
C VAL A 289 18.52 -25.88 10.21
N SER A 290 18.26 -26.62 9.13
CA SER A 290 17.42 -27.81 9.20
C SER A 290 18.10 -28.99 9.93
N ARG A 291 19.42 -29.17 9.77
CA ARG A 291 20.18 -30.19 10.49
C ARG A 291 20.36 -29.89 11.96
N ASN A 292 20.69 -28.65 12.28
CA ASN A 292 20.80 -28.21 13.67
C ASN A 292 19.45 -28.17 14.39
N TYR A 293 18.36 -27.86 13.66
CA TYR A 293 17.00 -27.92 14.20
C TYR A 293 16.61 -29.35 14.60
N SER A 294 16.91 -30.35 13.76
CA SER A 294 16.65 -31.76 14.08
C SER A 294 17.43 -32.24 15.31
N MET A 295 18.69 -31.81 15.47
CA MET A 295 19.50 -32.15 16.65
C MET A 295 19.04 -31.41 17.90
N VAL A 296 18.77 -30.12 17.82
CA VAL A 296 18.26 -29.30 18.95
C VAL A 296 16.86 -29.76 19.34
N SER A 297 15.98 -30.03 18.37
CA SER A 297 14.64 -30.56 18.64
C SER A 297 14.71 -31.94 19.29
N LYS A 298 15.59 -32.84 18.83
CA LYS A 298 15.79 -34.15 19.46
C LYS A 298 16.40 -34.03 20.85
N PHE A 299 17.37 -33.12 21.05
CA PHE A 299 17.98 -32.87 22.36
C PHE A 299 16.96 -32.22 23.34
N VAL A 300 16.25 -31.18 22.89
CA VAL A 300 15.20 -30.52 23.67
C VAL A 300 14.05 -31.48 23.96
N ASN A 301 13.59 -32.25 22.98
CA ASN A 301 12.56 -33.27 23.21
C ASN A 301 13.02 -34.38 24.16
N LYS A 302 14.29 -34.82 24.08
CA LYS A 302 14.87 -35.80 25.01
C LYS A 302 14.98 -35.23 26.43
N GLN A 303 15.35 -33.97 26.57
CA GLN A 303 15.38 -33.29 27.87
C GLN A 303 13.99 -32.95 28.38
N ILE A 304 13.06 -32.56 27.47
CA ILE A 304 11.64 -32.34 27.80
C ILE A 304 10.98 -33.66 28.17
N THR A 305 11.25 -34.77 27.49
CA THR A 305 10.69 -36.10 27.84
C THR A 305 11.16 -36.55 29.23
N ASN A 306 12.36 -36.19 29.60
CA ASN A 306 12.87 -36.44 30.96
C ASN A 306 12.41 -35.41 32.01
N ALA A 307 11.88 -34.23 31.59
CA ALA A 307 11.36 -33.15 32.40
C ALA A 307 9.83 -32.95 32.25
N THR A 308 9.15 -33.79 31.47
CA THR A 308 7.75 -33.62 31.04
C THR A 308 6.72 -33.66 32.15
N SER A 309 7.10 -34.01 33.37
CA SER A 309 6.21 -33.78 34.54
C SER A 309 6.24 -32.31 35.01
N MET A 310 7.12 -31.42 34.47
CA MET A 310 7.35 -30.10 35.06
C MET A 310 7.19 -28.89 34.13
N LEU A 311 7.06 -29.01 32.77
CA LEU A 311 7.05 -27.85 31.87
C LEU A 311 5.99 -27.87 30.75
N PRO A 312 4.69 -27.92 31.02
CA PRO A 312 3.64 -27.97 29.98
C PRO A 312 3.44 -26.63 29.22
N ARG A 313 4.13 -25.54 29.61
CA ARG A 313 3.87 -24.19 29.05
C ARG A 313 4.88 -23.66 28.04
N VAL A 314 6.05 -24.27 27.91
CA VAL A 314 7.16 -23.73 27.07
C VAL A 314 7.10 -24.25 25.65
N GLU A 315 6.64 -25.47 25.41
CA GLU A 315 6.60 -26.09 24.08
C GLU A 315 5.70 -25.36 23.06
N PRO A 316 4.49 -24.88 23.40
CA PRO A 316 3.65 -24.12 22.46
C PRO A 316 4.28 -22.78 22.05
N MET A 317 4.99 -22.11 22.96
CA MET A 317 5.70 -20.85 22.65
C MET A 317 6.88 -21.09 21.70
N PHE A 318 7.62 -22.20 21.86
CA PHE A 318 8.71 -22.57 20.96
C PHE A 318 8.22 -22.86 19.55
N ARG A 319 7.13 -23.59 19.40
CA ARG A 319 6.52 -23.91 18.09
C ARG A 319 5.99 -22.68 17.37
N ALA A 320 5.40 -21.74 18.10
CA ALA A 320 4.89 -20.49 17.52
C ALA A 320 6.02 -19.59 16.97
N ILE A 321 7.13 -19.47 17.71
CA ILE A 321 8.27 -18.64 17.32
C ILE A 321 9.04 -19.22 16.11
N ILE A 322 9.19 -20.54 16.06
CA ILE A 322 9.94 -21.21 14.98
C ILE A 322 9.08 -21.31 13.72
N GLY A 323 7.78 -21.59 13.85
CA GLY A 323 6.86 -21.69 12.71
C GLY A 323 6.70 -20.37 11.93
N GLN A 324 6.71 -19.23 12.64
CA GLN A 324 6.60 -17.91 11.98
C GLN A 324 7.88 -17.47 11.25
N LYS A 325 9.07 -17.94 11.64
CA LYS A 325 10.35 -17.52 11.05
C LYS A 325 10.80 -18.26 9.80
N MET A 326 10.24 -19.40 9.47
CA MET A 326 10.63 -20.13 8.25
C MET A 326 10.09 -19.50 6.96
N VAL A 327 9.16 -18.53 7.06
CA VAL A 327 8.54 -17.85 5.90
C VAL A 327 9.21 -16.49 5.57
N ALA A 328 10.10 -15.97 6.43
CA ALA A 328 10.50 -14.56 6.39
C ALA A 328 11.95 -14.29 5.92
N LYS A 329 12.70 -15.25 5.37
CA LYS A 329 14.11 -15.03 5.01
C LYS A 329 14.45 -15.37 3.58
N ASP A 330 13.92 -14.60 2.65
CA ASP A 330 14.58 -14.38 1.36
C ASP A 330 14.16 -13.02 0.80
N LYS A 331 14.81 -11.96 1.28
CA LYS A 331 14.61 -10.61 0.73
C LYS A 331 15.85 -9.76 0.93
N THR A 332 16.60 -9.60 -0.14
CA THR A 332 17.40 -8.41 -0.40
C THR A 332 16.48 -7.18 -0.42
N LEU A 333 16.94 -6.06 0.10
CA LEU A 333 16.23 -4.76 0.29
C LEU A 333 15.57 -4.14 -0.97
N THR A 334 15.49 -4.86 -2.08
CA THR A 334 14.96 -4.39 -3.37
C THR A 334 13.48 -4.71 -3.61
N GLN A 335 12.80 -5.44 -2.74
CA GLN A 335 11.38 -5.77 -2.92
C GLN A 335 10.57 -5.41 -1.67
N ILE A 336 9.99 -4.22 -1.65
CA ILE A 336 8.93 -3.89 -0.70
C ILE A 336 7.68 -4.63 -1.17
N LYS A 337 7.39 -5.79 -0.54
CA LYS A 337 6.10 -6.48 -0.75
C LYS A 337 5.07 -5.87 0.18
N TYR A 338 4.13 -5.15 -0.40
CA TYR A 338 2.98 -4.66 0.34
C TYR A 338 2.15 -5.84 0.84
N LYS A 339 1.82 -5.83 2.15
CA LYS A 339 0.85 -6.79 2.70
C LYS A 339 -0.47 -6.60 1.96
N LYS A 340 -1.08 -7.71 1.52
CA LYS A 340 -2.43 -7.76 0.97
C LYS A 340 -3.41 -7.20 2.02
N GLY A 341 -3.74 -5.95 1.90
CA GLY A 341 -4.89 -5.37 2.54
C GLY A 341 -5.70 -4.77 1.42
N ALA A 342 -6.74 -5.45 0.97
CA ALA A 342 -7.63 -4.88 -0.03
C ALA A 342 -8.29 -3.66 0.59
N PHE A 343 -7.92 -2.48 0.11
CA PHE A 343 -8.64 -1.26 0.41
C PHE A 343 -9.63 -1.01 -0.73
N PHE A 344 -10.88 -1.35 -0.48
CA PHE A 344 -11.98 -1.10 -1.38
C PHE A 344 -13.11 -0.46 -0.59
N GLU A 345 -13.33 0.83 -0.80
CA GLU A 345 -14.39 1.58 -0.12
C GLU A 345 -15.50 1.89 -1.11
N MET A 346 -16.69 1.36 -0.83
CA MET A 346 -17.93 1.67 -1.56
C MET A 346 -18.89 2.47 -0.68
N ARG A 347 -19.80 3.12 -1.33
CA ARG A 347 -20.94 3.76 -0.69
C ARG A 347 -22.25 3.27 -1.27
#